data_b54b03ea9d45541c3b409c5e1d5c4ef7
#
_entry.id   b54b03ea9d45541c3b409c5e1d5c4ef7
#
_cell.length_a   1.000
_cell.length_b   1.000
_cell.length_c   1.000
_cell.angle_alpha   90.00
_cell.angle_beta   90.00
_cell.angle_gamma   90.00
#
_symmetry.space_group_name_H-M   'P 1'
#
loop_
_entity.id
_entity.type
_entity.pdbx_description
1 polymer ?
#
loop_
_entity_poly.entity_id
_entity_poly.type
_entity_poly.pdbx_seq_one_letter_code
_entity_poly.pdbx_strand_id
1 'polypeptide(L)'
;MSTATALPPRRGRDFIARHGETVFNRIGRIQGDQVELHTPLTRRGFAQAEAIGEALSARMGESPALTLWSSPTGRALQTLAVIAEHLDLDWHATRQDVRLIELGFGSWGGETLTALTARHGPVVHPHGMAVGAPDGETYPAMAARLAAWLSDTHDHDGDRLIVMHGLSSRVLRGLMLGLPDDPYCGVPVAERLPQGSIVMIADGAESLIHRGMGAAAA
;
A
#
# COMPACT_ATOMS: atom_id res chain seq x y z
N MET A 1 -9.61 -2.32 28.12
CA MET A 1 -9.88 -1.85 26.74
C MET A 1 -9.21 -0.50 26.59
N SER A 2 -8.00 -0.48 26.06
CA SER A 2 -7.27 0.78 25.82
C SER A 2 -7.82 1.37 24.53
N THR A 3 -8.57 2.45 24.61
CA THR A 3 -8.91 3.27 23.46
C THR A 3 -7.62 3.88 22.96
N ALA A 4 -7.04 3.31 21.91
CA ALA A 4 -5.96 4.01 21.21
C ALA A 4 -6.48 5.38 20.82
N THR A 5 -5.95 6.42 21.44
CA THR A 5 -6.30 7.78 21.09
C THR A 5 -5.90 7.99 19.65
N ALA A 6 -6.89 8.16 18.77
CA ALA A 6 -6.62 8.45 17.36
C ALA A 6 -5.73 9.70 17.29
N LEU A 7 -4.65 9.62 16.53
CA LEU A 7 -3.80 10.77 16.27
C LEU A 7 -4.66 11.85 15.59
N PRO A 8 -4.51 13.13 15.98
CA PRO A 8 -5.20 14.20 15.29
C PRO A 8 -4.82 14.20 13.80
N PRO A 9 -5.67 14.71 12.90
CA PRO A 9 -5.32 14.80 11.48
C PRO A 9 -4.01 15.58 11.31
N ARG A 10 -3.13 15.05 10.45
CA ARG A 10 -1.85 15.67 10.12
C ARG A 10 -2.08 16.94 9.28
N ARG A 11 -1.21 17.90 9.40
CA ARG A 11 -1.17 19.07 8.51
C ARG A 11 -0.55 18.64 7.17
N GLY A 12 -1.32 18.79 6.08
CA GLY A 12 -0.92 18.36 4.73
C GLY A 12 -1.69 17.14 4.24
N ARG A 13 -1.54 16.86 2.95
CA ARG A 13 -2.25 15.78 2.27
C ARG A 13 -1.36 14.54 2.17
N ASP A 14 -1.94 13.38 2.35
CA ASP A 14 -1.27 12.09 2.17
C ASP A 14 -1.81 11.39 0.91
N PHE A 15 -0.99 11.32 -0.12
CA PHE A 15 -1.27 10.60 -1.35
C PHE A 15 -0.75 9.16 -1.19
N ILE A 16 -1.65 8.17 -1.15
CA ILE A 16 -1.32 6.77 -0.91
C ILE A 16 -1.56 5.99 -2.19
N ALA A 17 -0.49 5.49 -2.79
CA ALA A 17 -0.52 4.71 -4.01
C ALA A 17 -0.23 3.23 -3.75
N ARG A 18 -1.02 2.35 -4.38
CA ARG A 18 -0.69 0.95 -4.50
C ARG A 18 0.22 0.73 -5.69
N HIS A 19 1.33 -0.02 -5.52
CA HIS A 19 2.25 -0.35 -6.61
C HIS A 19 1.56 -0.94 -7.84
N GLY A 20 2.16 -0.77 -9.01
CA GLY A 20 1.71 -1.32 -10.28
C GLY A 20 1.73 -2.85 -10.31
N GLU A 21 1.08 -3.45 -11.31
CA GLU A 21 1.04 -4.91 -11.50
C GLU A 21 2.45 -5.48 -11.64
N THR A 22 2.74 -6.57 -10.91
CA THR A 22 3.98 -7.33 -11.01
C THR A 22 3.79 -8.64 -11.77
N VAL A 23 4.91 -9.29 -12.12
CA VAL A 23 4.87 -10.63 -12.72
C VAL A 23 4.17 -11.65 -11.80
N PHE A 24 4.30 -11.52 -10.47
CA PHE A 24 3.62 -12.39 -9.51
C PHE A 24 2.13 -12.11 -9.43
N ASN A 25 1.71 -10.84 -9.47
CA ASN A 25 0.27 -10.51 -9.53
C ASN A 25 -0.39 -11.15 -10.75
N ARG A 26 0.28 -11.10 -11.91
CA ARG A 26 -0.25 -11.64 -13.16
C ARG A 26 -0.46 -13.17 -13.14
N ILE A 27 0.36 -13.88 -12.37
CA ILE A 27 0.29 -15.35 -12.26
C ILE A 27 -0.34 -15.84 -10.95
N GLY A 28 -0.94 -14.91 -10.16
CA GLY A 28 -1.64 -15.25 -8.91
C GLY A 28 -0.73 -15.77 -7.79
N ARG A 29 0.54 -15.34 -7.75
CA ARG A 29 1.47 -15.67 -6.65
C ARG A 29 1.48 -14.60 -5.57
N ILE A 30 1.55 -15.05 -4.32
CA ILE A 30 1.74 -14.19 -3.15
C ILE A 30 3.16 -13.64 -3.14
N GLN A 31 3.30 -12.33 -2.95
CA GLN A 31 4.61 -11.66 -2.87
C GLN A 31 5.01 -11.42 -1.41
N GLY A 32 4.05 -10.97 -0.59
CA GLY A 32 4.30 -10.64 0.81
C GLY A 32 5.39 -9.57 1.00
N ASP A 33 6.09 -9.68 2.11
CA ASP A 33 7.19 -8.83 2.57
C ASP A 33 8.56 -9.27 2.05
N GLN A 34 8.67 -10.45 1.40
CA GLN A 34 9.95 -11.04 1.00
C GLN A 34 10.66 -10.18 -0.06
N VAL A 35 11.68 -9.45 0.37
CA VAL A 35 12.48 -8.55 -0.48
C VAL A 35 13.30 -9.35 -1.50
N GLU A 36 13.72 -10.56 -1.15
CA GLU A 36 14.49 -11.48 -1.99
C GLU A 36 13.68 -12.00 -3.18
N LEU A 37 12.37 -12.06 -3.07
CA LEU A 37 11.50 -12.36 -4.20
C LEU A 37 11.43 -11.14 -5.11
N HIS A 38 12.42 -10.97 -5.97
CA HIS A 38 12.43 -9.92 -6.98
C HIS A 38 11.23 -10.05 -7.91
N THR A 39 10.22 -9.21 -7.69
CA THR A 39 8.98 -9.21 -8.45
C THR A 39 8.84 -7.90 -9.22
N PRO A 40 9.48 -7.79 -10.41
CA PRO A 40 9.45 -6.56 -11.19
C PRO A 40 8.03 -6.26 -11.70
N LEU A 41 7.80 -5.00 -11.98
CA LEU A 41 6.58 -4.56 -12.66
C LEU A 41 6.48 -5.20 -14.04
N THR A 42 5.24 -5.51 -14.45
CA THR A 42 4.93 -5.83 -15.85
C THR A 42 4.88 -4.53 -16.68
N ARG A 43 4.83 -4.66 -18.03
CA ARG A 43 4.53 -3.49 -18.88
C ARG A 43 3.27 -2.75 -18.44
N ARG A 44 2.23 -3.50 -18.04
CA ARG A 44 1.00 -2.93 -17.49
C ARG A 44 1.25 -2.21 -16.17
N GLY A 45 2.11 -2.77 -15.31
CA GLY A 45 2.49 -2.14 -14.04
C GLY A 45 3.20 -0.80 -14.24
N PHE A 46 4.09 -0.71 -15.24
CA PHE A 46 4.71 0.56 -15.61
C PHE A 46 3.68 1.56 -16.13
N ALA A 47 2.81 1.18 -17.06
CA ALA A 47 1.73 2.05 -17.54
C ALA A 47 0.76 2.50 -16.43
N GLN A 48 0.54 1.66 -15.41
CA GLN A 48 -0.23 2.04 -14.23
C GLN A 48 0.50 3.10 -13.39
N ALA A 49 1.81 3.00 -13.25
CA ALA A 49 2.61 4.00 -12.55
C ALA A 49 2.63 5.35 -13.30
N GLU A 50 2.74 5.31 -14.63
CA GLU A 50 2.60 6.48 -15.51
C GLU A 50 1.25 7.17 -15.29
N ALA A 51 0.15 6.42 -15.34
CA ALA A 51 -1.20 6.97 -15.12
C ALA A 51 -1.39 7.61 -13.73
N ILE A 52 -0.72 7.11 -12.69
CA ILE A 52 -0.68 7.78 -11.38
C ILE A 52 0.07 9.12 -11.50
N GLY A 53 1.24 9.13 -12.15
CA GLY A 53 2.04 10.34 -12.37
C GLY A 53 1.24 11.41 -13.11
N GLU A 54 0.59 11.04 -14.21
CA GLU A 54 -0.31 11.91 -14.99
C GLU A 54 -1.44 12.49 -14.14
N ALA A 55 -2.11 11.64 -13.34
CA ALA A 55 -3.22 12.08 -12.49
C ALA A 55 -2.77 13.06 -11.38
N LEU A 56 -1.57 12.84 -10.82
CA LEU A 56 -0.98 13.76 -9.84
C LEU A 56 -0.54 15.07 -10.50
N SER A 57 0.13 15.02 -11.64
CA SER A 57 0.54 16.20 -12.40
C SER A 57 -0.66 17.07 -12.80
N ALA A 58 -1.74 16.46 -13.30
CA ALA A 58 -2.98 17.16 -13.62
C ALA A 58 -3.61 17.85 -12.40
N ARG A 59 -3.42 17.31 -11.21
CA ARG A 59 -4.00 17.85 -9.96
C ARG A 59 -3.11 18.89 -9.27
N MET A 60 -1.81 18.72 -9.31
CA MET A 60 -0.85 19.47 -8.52
C MET A 60 0.07 20.38 -9.34
N GLY A 61 0.09 20.21 -10.66
CA GLY A 61 1.08 20.85 -11.54
C GLY A 61 2.41 20.08 -11.57
N GLU A 62 3.38 20.67 -12.28
CA GLU A 62 4.74 20.16 -12.34
C GLU A 62 5.52 20.46 -11.06
N SER A 63 6.46 19.60 -10.71
CA SER A 63 7.37 19.74 -9.56
C SER A 63 6.67 20.11 -8.24
N PRO A 64 5.60 19.38 -7.82
CA PRO A 64 4.90 19.68 -6.58
C PRO A 64 5.80 19.44 -5.36
N ALA A 65 5.60 20.24 -4.31
CA ALA A 65 6.30 20.05 -3.04
C ALA A 65 5.79 18.79 -2.30
N LEU A 66 6.30 17.63 -2.69
CA LEU A 66 5.95 16.32 -2.10
C LEU A 66 7.16 15.69 -1.41
N THR A 67 6.99 15.20 -0.19
CA THR A 67 7.94 14.26 0.39
C THR A 67 7.62 12.85 -0.09
N LEU A 68 8.63 12.19 -0.66
CA LEU A 68 8.49 10.84 -1.21
C LEU A 68 8.76 9.78 -0.14
N TRP A 69 7.81 8.87 0.04
CA TRP A 69 7.92 7.70 0.92
C TRP A 69 7.63 6.42 0.15
N SER A 70 8.38 5.38 0.42
CA SER A 70 8.14 4.06 -0.19
C SER A 70 8.42 2.92 0.76
N SER A 71 7.65 1.84 0.60
CA SER A 71 8.12 0.51 0.97
C SER A 71 9.46 0.23 0.27
N PRO A 72 10.45 -0.41 0.94
CA PRO A 72 11.75 -0.71 0.33
C PRO A 72 11.71 -1.84 -0.72
N THR A 73 10.53 -2.41 -1.00
CA THR A 73 10.40 -3.47 -2.00
C THR A 73 10.55 -2.93 -3.43
N GLY A 74 11.21 -3.69 -4.31
CA GLY A 74 11.51 -3.27 -5.68
C GLY A 74 10.28 -2.81 -6.48
N ARG A 75 9.12 -3.48 -6.32
CA ARG A 75 7.87 -3.10 -7.01
C ARG A 75 7.33 -1.73 -6.58
N ALA A 76 7.46 -1.39 -5.29
CA ALA A 76 7.04 -0.08 -4.78
C ALA A 76 8.02 1.00 -5.25
N LEU A 77 9.30 0.73 -5.18
CA LEU A 77 10.35 1.64 -5.64
C LEU A 77 10.27 1.90 -7.15
N GLN A 78 10.05 0.87 -7.98
CA GLN A 78 9.85 1.04 -9.42
C GLN A 78 8.62 1.88 -9.73
N THR A 79 7.52 1.66 -9.01
CA THR A 79 6.31 2.48 -9.18
C THR A 79 6.57 3.94 -8.82
N LEU A 80 7.25 4.19 -7.69
CA LEU A 80 7.56 5.54 -7.26
C LEU A 80 8.53 6.24 -8.22
N ALA A 81 9.52 5.52 -8.78
CA ALA A 81 10.48 6.09 -9.73
C ALA A 81 9.77 6.67 -10.97
N VAL A 82 8.83 5.93 -11.54
CA VAL A 82 8.05 6.39 -12.69
C VAL A 82 7.18 7.60 -12.32
N ILE A 83 6.53 7.59 -11.15
CA ILE A 83 5.72 8.72 -10.69
C ILE A 83 6.61 9.96 -10.48
N ALA A 84 7.79 9.79 -9.88
CA ALA A 84 8.73 10.89 -9.62
C ALA A 84 9.23 11.51 -10.93
N GLU A 85 9.51 10.69 -11.96
CA GLU A 85 9.88 11.16 -13.30
C GLU A 85 8.78 12.02 -13.91
N HIS A 86 7.52 11.59 -13.87
CA HIS A 86 6.38 12.39 -14.36
C HIS A 86 6.18 13.71 -13.64
N LEU A 87 6.58 13.80 -12.38
CA LEU A 87 6.42 14.98 -11.54
C LEU A 87 7.67 15.86 -11.48
N ASP A 88 8.73 15.50 -12.19
CA ASP A 88 10.06 16.15 -12.10
C ASP A 88 10.56 16.27 -10.65
N LEU A 89 10.44 15.18 -9.89
CA LEU A 89 10.86 15.09 -8.50
C LEU A 89 12.16 14.30 -8.36
N ASP A 90 13.01 14.71 -7.42
CA ASP A 90 14.26 14.02 -7.11
C ASP A 90 13.98 12.64 -6.48
N TRP A 91 14.14 11.58 -7.26
CA TRP A 91 14.06 10.21 -6.80
C TRP A 91 15.00 9.92 -5.61
N HIS A 92 16.20 10.49 -5.58
CA HIS A 92 17.18 10.23 -4.52
C HIS A 92 16.74 10.79 -3.16
N ALA A 93 15.79 11.71 -3.13
CA ALA A 93 15.17 12.20 -1.90
C ALA A 93 14.16 11.23 -1.30
N THR A 94 13.90 10.07 -1.92
CA THR A 94 12.94 9.07 -1.44
C THR A 94 13.34 8.50 -0.08
N ARG A 95 12.43 8.59 0.88
CA ARG A 95 12.52 7.97 2.20
C ARG A 95 11.92 6.57 2.14
N GLN A 96 12.73 5.57 2.42
CA GLN A 96 12.29 4.17 2.49
C GLN A 96 12.05 3.80 3.95
N ASP A 97 10.92 3.12 4.22
CA ASP A 97 10.63 2.64 5.57
C ASP A 97 10.09 1.20 5.54
N VAL A 98 10.75 0.31 6.27
CA VAL A 98 10.40 -1.11 6.34
C VAL A 98 8.99 -1.32 6.94
N ARG A 99 8.49 -0.38 7.73
CA ARG A 99 7.13 -0.44 8.29
C ARG A 99 6.04 -0.30 7.24
N LEU A 100 6.37 0.14 6.01
CA LEU A 100 5.44 0.26 4.88
C LEU A 100 5.36 -1.00 4.01
N ILE A 101 6.09 -2.09 4.35
CA ILE A 101 6.04 -3.35 3.59
C ILE A 101 4.66 -4.01 3.63
N GLU A 102 4.45 -4.98 2.74
CA GLU A 102 3.21 -5.79 2.70
C GLU A 102 3.14 -6.75 3.90
N LEU A 103 2.00 -7.42 4.08
CA LEU A 103 1.83 -8.49 5.06
C LEU A 103 2.87 -9.58 4.84
N GLY A 104 3.53 -9.99 5.92
CA GLY A 104 4.43 -11.13 5.91
C GLY A 104 3.65 -12.44 5.82
N PHE A 105 3.84 -13.19 4.74
CA PHE A 105 3.13 -14.44 4.52
C PHE A 105 3.94 -15.68 4.92
N GLY A 106 5.08 -15.52 5.60
CA GLY A 106 5.90 -16.64 6.04
C GLY A 106 6.10 -17.68 4.93
N SER A 107 5.85 -18.94 5.23
CA SER A 107 5.98 -20.06 4.27
C SER A 107 5.03 -20.03 3.06
N TRP A 108 4.00 -19.17 3.08
CA TRP A 108 3.10 -18.99 1.93
C TRP A 108 3.65 -18.02 0.88
N GLY A 109 4.72 -17.30 1.18
CA GLY A 109 5.39 -16.40 0.23
C GLY A 109 5.87 -17.15 -1.01
N GLY A 110 5.58 -16.62 -2.21
CA GLY A 110 5.91 -17.26 -3.48
C GLY A 110 4.96 -18.35 -3.95
N GLU A 111 4.04 -18.81 -3.10
CA GLU A 111 3.01 -19.80 -3.48
C GLU A 111 1.89 -19.16 -4.30
N THR A 112 1.16 -19.98 -5.06
CA THR A 112 -0.04 -19.52 -5.76
C THR A 112 -1.27 -19.59 -4.86
N LEU A 113 -2.19 -18.63 -5.02
CA LEU A 113 -3.47 -18.66 -4.31
C LEU A 113 -4.24 -19.97 -4.57
N THR A 114 -4.18 -20.49 -5.79
CA THR A 114 -4.83 -21.76 -6.15
C THR A 114 -4.25 -22.94 -5.36
N ALA A 115 -2.92 -23.04 -5.25
CA ALA A 115 -2.28 -24.11 -4.50
C ALA A 115 -2.56 -24.03 -3.00
N LEU A 116 -2.55 -22.81 -2.43
CA LEU A 116 -2.88 -22.60 -1.04
C LEU A 116 -4.35 -22.92 -0.74
N THR A 117 -5.27 -22.48 -1.60
CA THR A 117 -6.70 -22.79 -1.45
C THR A 117 -6.97 -24.29 -1.51
N ALA A 118 -6.28 -25.01 -2.39
CA ALA A 118 -6.41 -26.47 -2.49
C ALA A 118 -5.93 -27.20 -1.21
N ARG A 119 -4.91 -26.65 -0.52
CA ARG A 119 -4.33 -27.26 0.71
C ARG A 119 -5.03 -26.84 2.00
N HIS A 120 -5.48 -25.58 2.08
CA HIS A 120 -5.91 -24.96 3.33
C HIS A 120 -7.37 -24.49 3.31
N GLY A 121 -8.11 -24.65 2.20
CA GLY A 121 -9.40 -24.02 2.02
C GLY A 121 -9.29 -22.55 1.63
N PRO A 122 -10.37 -21.76 1.76
CA PRO A 122 -10.35 -20.35 1.40
C PRO A 122 -9.26 -19.57 2.15
N VAL A 123 -8.32 -18.98 1.40
CA VAL A 123 -7.21 -18.17 1.95
C VAL A 123 -7.42 -16.66 1.77
N VAL A 124 -8.63 -16.26 1.38
CA VAL A 124 -9.05 -14.86 1.25
C VAL A 124 -10.43 -14.73 1.87
N HIS A 125 -10.61 -13.73 2.73
CA HIS A 125 -11.89 -13.38 3.33
C HIS A 125 -12.84 -12.75 2.30
N PRO A 126 -14.18 -12.77 2.51
CA PRO A 126 -15.16 -12.24 1.55
C PRO A 126 -14.89 -10.78 1.11
N HIS A 127 -14.34 -9.96 1.99
CA HIS A 127 -14.01 -8.55 1.72
C HIS A 127 -12.59 -8.37 1.10
N GLY A 128 -11.92 -9.47 0.74
CA GLY A 128 -10.65 -9.46 0.00
C GLY A 128 -9.39 -9.22 0.83
N MET A 129 -9.44 -9.35 2.17
CA MET A 129 -8.26 -9.48 3.00
C MET A 129 -7.78 -10.93 2.96
N ALA A 130 -6.46 -11.13 2.95
CA ALA A 130 -5.91 -12.48 2.99
C ALA A 130 -6.09 -13.12 4.38
N VAL A 131 -6.28 -14.42 4.42
CA VAL A 131 -6.09 -15.20 5.65
C VAL A 131 -4.60 -15.21 5.96
N GLY A 132 -4.22 -14.92 7.21
CA GLY A 132 -2.81 -14.95 7.62
C GLY A 132 -2.23 -16.35 7.56
N ALA A 133 -1.00 -16.48 7.05
CA ALA A 133 -0.27 -17.74 7.14
C ALA A 133 0.03 -18.08 8.62
N PRO A 134 0.08 -19.38 9.00
CA PRO A 134 0.31 -19.76 10.40
C PRO A 134 1.62 -19.24 10.99
N ASP A 135 2.64 -19.06 10.16
CA ASP A 135 3.97 -18.55 10.49
C ASP A 135 4.23 -17.14 9.93
N GLY A 136 3.17 -16.46 9.46
CA GLY A 136 3.24 -15.13 8.89
C GLY A 136 3.01 -14.02 9.93
N GLU A 137 3.05 -12.78 9.43
CA GLU A 137 2.70 -11.61 10.23
C GLU A 137 1.20 -11.58 10.54
N THR A 138 0.83 -11.20 11.76
CA THR A 138 -0.58 -10.96 12.09
C THR A 138 -1.03 -9.55 11.72
N TYR A 139 -2.33 -9.34 11.45
CA TYR A 139 -2.87 -8.01 11.20
C TYR A 139 -2.66 -7.03 12.36
N PRO A 140 -2.81 -7.42 13.64
CA PRO A 140 -2.44 -6.54 14.76
C PRO A 140 -0.97 -6.13 14.76
N ALA A 141 -0.04 -7.02 14.39
CA ALA A 141 1.39 -6.68 14.26
C ALA A 141 1.64 -5.68 13.12
N MET A 142 1.00 -5.90 11.95
CA MET A 142 1.02 -4.95 10.85
C MET A 142 0.46 -3.59 11.26
N ALA A 143 -0.70 -3.55 11.92
CA ALA A 143 -1.31 -2.31 12.38
C ALA A 143 -0.40 -1.58 13.38
N ALA A 144 0.27 -2.30 14.27
CA ALA A 144 1.19 -1.71 15.24
C ALA A 144 2.40 -1.03 14.56
N ARG A 145 3.05 -1.68 13.56
CA ARG A 145 4.17 -1.06 12.83
C ARG A 145 3.74 0.13 11.99
N LEU A 146 2.55 0.08 11.38
CA LEU A 146 1.99 1.19 10.62
C LEU A 146 1.60 2.37 11.51
N ALA A 147 1.01 2.10 12.68
CA ALA A 147 0.71 3.13 13.68
C ALA A 147 1.98 3.79 14.22
N ALA A 148 3.05 3.02 14.46
CA ALA A 148 4.35 3.56 14.84
C ALA A 148 4.93 4.47 13.75
N TRP A 149 4.81 4.08 12.46
CA TRP A 149 5.22 4.94 11.35
C TRP A 149 4.42 6.24 11.30
N LEU A 150 3.09 6.16 11.46
CA LEU A 150 2.22 7.35 11.52
C LEU A 150 2.61 8.27 12.66
N SER A 151 2.86 7.73 13.85
CA SER A 151 3.27 8.51 15.02
C SER A 151 4.60 9.23 14.80
N ASP A 152 5.62 8.50 14.32
CA ASP A 152 6.96 9.05 14.10
C ASP A 152 7.02 10.10 12.99
N THR A 153 6.06 10.06 12.07
CA THR A 153 5.99 10.98 10.92
C THR A 153 4.83 11.97 11.02
N HIS A 154 4.15 12.01 12.16
CA HIS A 154 2.97 12.88 12.36
C HIS A 154 3.30 14.36 12.18
N ASP A 155 4.41 14.81 12.74
CA ASP A 155 4.82 16.22 12.74
C ASP A 155 5.52 16.66 11.44
N HIS A 156 5.57 15.76 10.45
CA HIS A 156 6.09 16.11 9.14
C HIS A 156 5.14 17.08 8.43
N ASP A 157 5.55 18.31 8.22
CA ASP A 157 4.77 19.33 7.51
C ASP A 157 4.75 19.07 5.99
N GLY A 158 3.63 19.45 5.35
CA GLY A 158 3.46 19.40 3.91
C GLY A 158 2.91 18.07 3.40
N ASP A 159 2.81 17.97 2.09
CA ASP A 159 2.21 16.82 1.40
C ASP A 159 3.19 15.66 1.26
N ARG A 160 2.67 14.44 1.28
CA ARG A 160 3.45 13.21 1.12
C ARG A 160 2.88 12.31 0.03
N LEU A 161 3.76 11.73 -0.78
CA LEU A 161 3.44 10.61 -1.65
C LEU A 161 3.99 9.32 -1.02
N ILE A 162 3.12 8.34 -0.78
CA ILE A 162 3.45 7.08 -0.11
C ILE A 162 3.13 5.94 -1.06
N VAL A 163 4.14 5.23 -1.56
CA VAL A 163 3.93 4.05 -2.42
C VAL A 163 4.11 2.77 -1.63
N MET A 164 3.07 1.96 -1.60
CA MET A 164 3.03 0.74 -0.80
C MET A 164 2.14 -0.36 -1.44
N HIS A 165 1.48 -1.21 -0.64
CA HIS A 165 0.92 -2.48 -1.12
C HIS A 165 -0.60 -2.60 -0.93
N GLY A 166 -1.12 -3.77 -1.28
CA GLY A 166 -2.55 -4.03 -1.29
C GLY A 166 -3.18 -4.11 0.09
N LEU A 167 -2.63 -4.93 0.99
CA LEU A 167 -3.20 -5.15 2.33
C LEU A 167 -2.73 -4.08 3.31
N SER A 168 -1.42 -3.79 3.33
CA SER A 168 -0.86 -2.80 4.25
C SER A 168 -1.43 -1.40 4.01
N SER A 169 -1.70 -0.99 2.76
CA SER A 169 -2.34 0.31 2.51
C SER A 169 -3.78 0.38 3.02
N ARG A 170 -4.52 -0.74 3.01
CA ARG A 170 -5.88 -0.78 3.56
C ARG A 170 -5.88 -0.59 5.08
N VAL A 171 -4.93 -1.22 5.77
CA VAL A 171 -4.78 -1.05 7.22
C VAL A 171 -4.28 0.37 7.55
N LEU A 172 -3.26 0.88 6.83
CA LEU A 172 -2.78 2.26 7.03
C LEU A 172 -3.91 3.27 6.86
N ARG A 173 -4.66 3.19 5.76
CA ARG A 173 -5.80 4.08 5.49
C ARG A 173 -6.92 3.90 6.51
N GLY A 174 -7.18 2.68 6.97
CA GLY A 174 -8.14 2.40 8.03
C GLY A 174 -7.78 3.12 9.34
N LEU A 175 -6.50 3.06 9.74
CA LEU A 175 -5.98 3.76 10.91
C LEU A 175 -6.09 5.29 10.76
N MET A 176 -5.72 5.84 9.60
CA MET A 176 -5.78 7.28 9.33
C MET A 176 -7.21 7.84 9.31
N LEU A 177 -8.18 7.03 8.88
CA LEU A 177 -9.59 7.40 8.80
C LEU A 177 -10.36 7.09 10.10
N GLY A 178 -9.74 6.45 11.08
CA GLY A 178 -10.40 6.04 12.32
C GLY A 178 -11.55 5.06 12.09
N LEU A 179 -11.42 4.16 11.10
CA LEU A 179 -12.46 3.18 10.81
C LEU A 179 -12.60 2.16 11.94
N PRO A 180 -13.77 1.52 12.09
CA PRO A 180 -13.94 0.42 13.03
C PRO A 180 -13.08 -0.78 12.63
N ASP A 181 -12.77 -1.62 13.62
CA ASP A 181 -12.03 -2.86 13.39
C ASP A 181 -12.83 -3.81 12.52
N ASP A 182 -12.17 -4.37 11.52
CA ASP A 182 -12.71 -5.43 10.69
C ASP A 182 -12.85 -6.74 11.49
N PRO A 183 -13.98 -7.44 11.44
CA PRO A 183 -14.23 -8.61 12.28
C PRO A 183 -13.33 -9.81 11.99
N TYR A 184 -12.72 -9.88 10.80
CA TYR A 184 -11.80 -10.96 10.42
C TYR A 184 -10.35 -10.64 10.71
N CYS A 185 -9.99 -9.36 10.66
CA CYS A 185 -8.61 -8.91 10.83
C CYS A 185 -8.33 -8.36 12.23
N GLY A 186 -9.36 -7.91 12.96
CA GLY A 186 -9.23 -7.31 14.29
C GLY A 186 -8.50 -5.95 14.27
N VAL A 187 -8.50 -5.27 13.12
CA VAL A 187 -7.86 -3.96 12.91
C VAL A 187 -8.69 -3.15 11.90
N PRO A 188 -8.57 -1.80 11.88
CA PRO A 188 -9.25 -0.98 10.88
C PRO A 188 -8.80 -1.30 9.46
N VAL A 189 -9.73 -1.48 8.53
CA VAL A 189 -9.45 -1.84 7.13
C VAL A 189 -10.26 -0.95 6.17
N ALA A 190 -9.60 -0.19 5.32
CA ALA A 190 -10.24 0.61 4.28
C ALA A 190 -10.59 -0.23 3.03
N GLU A 191 -11.38 0.37 2.13
CA GLU A 191 -11.78 -0.23 0.87
C GLU A 191 -10.59 -0.66 0.00
N ARG A 192 -10.80 -1.72 -0.79
CA ARG A 192 -9.79 -2.28 -1.69
C ARG A 192 -9.52 -1.36 -2.88
N LEU A 193 -8.24 -1.15 -3.17
CA LEU A 193 -7.78 -0.46 -4.38
C LEU A 193 -7.11 -1.45 -5.35
N PRO A 194 -7.45 -1.44 -6.65
CA PRO A 194 -6.68 -2.14 -7.69
C PRO A 194 -5.21 -1.68 -7.74
N GLN A 195 -4.32 -2.48 -8.35
CA GLN A 195 -2.94 -2.04 -8.62
C GLN A 195 -2.95 -0.76 -9.46
N GLY A 196 -2.00 0.13 -9.19
CA GLY A 196 -1.91 1.41 -9.87
C GLY A 196 -3.01 2.40 -9.50
N SER A 197 -3.67 2.22 -8.35
CA SER A 197 -4.60 3.22 -7.82
C SER A 197 -3.88 4.14 -6.83
N ILE A 198 -4.39 5.37 -6.72
CA ILE A 198 -3.96 6.34 -5.71
C ILE A 198 -5.17 7.07 -5.12
N VAL A 199 -5.13 7.24 -3.82
CA VAL A 199 -6.08 8.04 -3.04
C VAL A 199 -5.35 9.20 -2.35
N MET A 200 -6.10 10.21 -1.96
CA MET A 200 -5.63 11.28 -1.10
C MET A 200 -6.42 11.25 0.21
N ILE A 201 -5.72 11.35 1.33
CA ILE A 201 -6.32 11.57 2.66
C ILE A 201 -5.94 12.98 3.11
N ALA A 202 -6.95 13.76 3.45
CA ALA A 202 -6.82 15.10 4.02
C ALA A 202 -7.97 15.33 4.99
N ASP A 203 -7.71 16.01 6.10
CA ASP A 203 -8.72 16.38 7.10
C ASP A 203 -9.61 15.18 7.55
N GLY A 204 -9.02 13.98 7.65
CA GLY A 204 -9.73 12.77 8.07
C GLY A 204 -10.67 12.18 7.00
N ALA A 205 -10.62 12.66 5.77
CA ALA A 205 -11.44 12.16 4.65
C ALA A 205 -10.58 11.62 3.51
N GLU A 206 -11.05 10.53 2.89
CA GLU A 206 -10.39 9.92 1.72
C GLU A 206 -11.10 10.32 0.43
N SER A 207 -10.32 10.64 -0.60
CA SER A 207 -10.81 10.84 -1.96
C SER A 207 -9.97 10.07 -2.98
N LEU A 208 -10.63 9.43 -3.95
CA LEU A 208 -9.98 8.72 -5.04
C LEU A 208 -9.43 9.73 -6.05
N ILE A 209 -8.12 9.65 -6.32
CA ILE A 209 -7.45 10.48 -7.34
C ILE A 209 -7.41 9.75 -8.68
N HIS A 210 -6.98 8.48 -8.67
CA HIS A 210 -6.96 7.64 -9.85
C HIS A 210 -7.26 6.19 -9.48
N ARG A 211 -8.12 5.55 -10.27
CA ARG A 211 -8.43 4.12 -10.13
C ARG A 211 -7.67 3.33 -11.17
N GLY A 212 -6.70 2.55 -10.73
CA GLY A 212 -5.96 1.65 -11.62
C GLY A 212 -6.86 0.55 -12.20
N MET A 213 -6.56 0.12 -13.41
CA MET A 213 -7.24 -0.99 -14.07
C MET A 213 -6.54 -2.33 -13.80
N GLY A 214 -6.24 -2.61 -12.53
CA GLY A 214 -5.75 -3.92 -12.09
C GLY A 214 -6.88 -4.94 -12.16
N ALA A 215 -6.58 -6.19 -12.57
CA ALA A 215 -7.49 -7.27 -12.25
C ALA A 215 -7.75 -7.20 -10.73
N ALA A 216 -9.01 -7.29 -10.32
CA ALA A 216 -9.29 -7.63 -8.95
C ALA A 216 -8.60 -8.99 -8.75
N ALA A 217 -7.42 -9.00 -8.12
CA ALA A 217 -6.83 -10.27 -7.74
C ALA A 217 -7.89 -10.97 -6.90
N ALA A 218 -8.29 -12.12 -7.36
CA ALA A 218 -9.18 -13.01 -6.66
C ALA A 218 -8.62 -13.29 -5.28
#